data_bfddd60ba524b27bc970be88b6bcbe98
#
_entry.id   bfddd60ba524b27bc970be88b6bcbe98
#
_cell.length_a   1.000
_cell.length_b   1.000
_cell.length_c   1.000
_cell.angle_alpha   90.00
_cell.angle_beta   90.00
_cell.angle_gamma   90.00
#
_symmetry.space_group_name_H-M   'P 1'
#
loop_
_entity.id
_entity.type
_entity.pdbx_description
1 polymer ?
#
loop_
_entity_poly.entity_id
_entity_poly.type
_entity_poly.pdbx_seq_one_letter_code
_entity_poly.pdbx_strand_id
1 'polypeptide(L)'
;MLTVDAKGVFPIAPTPFLADGAIDMSSVDRMIDHYVAAGADGCTILGIMGEAPKLDQDEAIGFVARCVARAPKLPFIVGVSAPGFAAMRSLSHAAMAKGAAGVMIAPPPSLRTDDQIVTYYAQAVEAIGSDIPFVIQDYPLTLGVIMTPNVIRRIITDNASSVMLKHED
;
A
#
# COMPACT_ATOMS: atom_id res chain seq x y z
N MET A 1 14.36 1.92 2.10
CA MET A 1 13.34 1.71 1.06
C MET A 1 13.16 0.21 0.84
N LEU A 2 11.97 -0.21 0.41
CA LEU A 2 11.67 -1.60 0.07
C LEU A 2 12.49 -2.04 -1.16
N THR A 3 12.95 -3.30 -1.17
CA THR A 3 13.73 -3.88 -2.28
C THR A 3 13.21 -5.28 -2.60
N VAL A 4 13.67 -5.85 -3.70
CA VAL A 4 13.35 -7.25 -4.09
C VAL A 4 13.88 -8.30 -3.10
N ASP A 5 14.81 -7.93 -2.23
CA ASP A 5 15.37 -8.82 -1.20
C ASP A 5 14.53 -8.83 0.09
N ALA A 6 13.43 -8.06 0.15
CA ALA A 6 12.54 -8.02 1.30
C ALA A 6 11.96 -9.42 1.55
N LYS A 7 12.02 -9.86 2.81
CA LYS A 7 11.56 -11.19 3.24
C LYS A 7 11.08 -11.14 4.68
N GLY A 8 10.33 -12.16 5.08
CA GLY A 8 9.78 -12.26 6.42
C GLY A 8 8.29 -11.99 6.46
N VAL A 9 7.78 -11.60 7.62
CA VAL A 9 6.36 -11.43 7.89
C VAL A 9 6.00 -9.95 7.89
N PHE A 10 5.09 -9.56 7.01
CA PHE A 10 4.53 -8.21 6.88
C PHE A 10 3.02 -8.25 7.19
N PRO A 11 2.59 -8.08 8.47
CA PRO A 11 1.17 -8.03 8.81
C PRO A 11 0.44 -6.96 8.00
N ILE A 12 -0.81 -7.25 7.64
CA ILE A 12 -1.72 -6.26 7.07
C ILE A 12 -2.52 -5.66 8.22
N ALA A 13 -2.25 -4.40 8.54
CA ALA A 13 -2.85 -3.74 9.69
C ALA A 13 -4.25 -3.21 9.38
N PRO A 14 -5.24 -3.41 10.28
CA PRO A 14 -6.48 -2.65 10.27
C PRO A 14 -6.22 -1.20 10.70
N THR A 15 -7.20 -0.33 10.45
CA THR A 15 -7.24 1.01 11.05
C THR A 15 -8.22 0.98 12.23
N PRO A 16 -7.75 1.15 13.48
CA PRO A 16 -8.64 1.22 14.64
C PRO A 16 -9.46 2.51 14.64
N PHE A 17 -10.75 2.41 14.87
CA PHE A 17 -11.66 3.55 14.98
C PHE A 17 -12.33 3.63 16.34
N LEU A 18 -12.64 4.84 16.79
CA LEU A 18 -13.53 5.13 17.90
C LEU A 18 -14.99 4.98 17.46
N ALA A 19 -15.91 4.99 18.41
CA ALA A 19 -17.34 4.84 18.15
C ALA A 19 -17.94 5.99 17.31
N ASP A 20 -17.31 7.15 17.30
CA ASP A 20 -17.68 8.32 16.49
C ASP A 20 -17.09 8.30 15.08
N GLY A 21 -16.26 7.29 14.76
CA GLY A 21 -15.59 7.13 13.46
C GLY A 21 -14.21 7.76 13.35
N ALA A 22 -13.73 8.49 14.38
CA ALA A 22 -12.37 9.00 14.38
C ALA A 22 -11.33 7.88 14.56
N ILE A 23 -10.13 8.05 14.04
CA ILE A 23 -9.05 7.07 14.23
C ILE A 23 -8.63 7.02 15.71
N ASP A 24 -8.66 5.83 16.32
CA ASP A 24 -8.12 5.61 17.67
C ASP A 24 -6.60 5.50 17.65
N MET A 25 -5.93 6.64 17.71
CA MET A 25 -4.47 6.70 17.69
C MET A 25 -3.80 5.96 18.85
N SER A 26 -4.49 5.79 19.98
CA SER A 26 -3.95 5.02 21.11
C SER A 26 -3.95 3.52 20.82
N SER A 27 -4.97 3.03 20.12
CA SER A 27 -5.03 1.64 19.63
C SER A 27 -4.04 1.42 18.49
N VAL A 28 -3.81 2.41 17.63
CA VAL A 28 -2.74 2.36 16.61
C VAL A 28 -1.39 2.11 17.27
N ASP A 29 -1.04 2.86 18.31
CA ASP A 29 0.24 2.67 19.02
C ASP A 29 0.37 1.25 19.58
N ARG A 30 -0.65 0.76 20.28
CA ARG A 30 -0.65 -0.59 20.85
C ARG A 30 -0.54 -1.68 19.78
N MET A 31 -1.20 -1.48 18.65
CA MET A 31 -1.15 -2.41 17.52
C MET A 31 0.26 -2.47 16.93
N ILE A 32 0.90 -1.32 16.71
CA ILE A 32 2.27 -1.27 16.19
C ILE A 32 3.26 -1.88 17.19
N ASP A 33 3.14 -1.57 18.49
CA ASP A 33 3.94 -2.19 19.54
C ASP A 33 3.81 -3.72 19.53
N HIS A 34 2.59 -4.22 19.37
CA HIS A 34 2.32 -5.66 19.28
C HIS A 34 3.02 -6.30 18.08
N TYR A 35 2.97 -5.70 16.89
CA TYR A 35 3.66 -6.23 15.70
C TYR A 35 5.17 -6.26 15.89
N VAL A 36 5.74 -5.19 16.45
CA VAL A 36 7.18 -5.13 16.77
C VAL A 36 7.55 -6.22 17.77
N ALA A 37 6.79 -6.37 18.86
CA ALA A 37 7.03 -7.38 19.89
C ALA A 37 6.86 -8.82 19.36
N ALA A 38 5.96 -9.02 18.38
CA ALA A 38 5.76 -10.30 17.71
C ALA A 38 6.85 -10.64 16.69
N GLY A 39 7.78 -9.73 16.42
CA GLY A 39 8.89 -9.94 15.50
C GLY A 39 8.51 -9.76 14.02
N ALA A 40 7.55 -8.88 13.71
CA ALA A 40 7.26 -8.54 12.33
C ALA A 40 8.48 -7.92 11.63
N ASP A 41 8.72 -8.32 10.38
CA ASP A 41 9.83 -7.80 9.55
C ASP A 41 9.44 -6.51 8.80
N GLY A 42 8.15 -6.21 8.71
CA GLY A 42 7.57 -4.99 8.16
C GLY A 42 6.08 -4.92 8.49
N CYS A 43 5.38 -3.94 7.94
CA CYS A 43 3.93 -3.82 8.12
C CYS A 43 3.29 -3.14 6.92
N THR A 44 2.16 -3.64 6.45
CA THR A 44 1.36 -2.97 5.41
C THR A 44 0.17 -2.28 6.06
N ILE A 45 0.04 -0.98 5.83
CA ILE A 45 -1.03 -0.12 6.33
C ILE A 45 -1.82 0.50 5.19
N LEU A 46 -3.03 0.95 5.45
CA LEU A 46 -3.94 1.55 4.46
C LEU A 46 -4.19 0.64 3.23
N GLY A 47 -4.16 -0.68 3.45
CA GLY A 47 -4.66 -1.64 2.48
C GLY A 47 -6.19 -1.76 2.54
N ILE A 48 -6.74 -2.78 1.88
CA ILE A 48 -8.19 -3.07 1.91
C ILE A 48 -8.66 -3.34 3.34
N MET A 49 -7.92 -4.17 4.11
CA MET A 49 -8.20 -4.40 5.53
C MET A 49 -8.05 -3.12 6.37
N GLY A 50 -7.18 -2.19 5.97
CA GLY A 50 -7.00 -0.89 6.61
C GLY A 50 -8.07 0.14 6.28
N GLU A 51 -9.10 -0.25 5.51
CA GLU A 51 -10.26 0.58 5.19
C GLU A 51 -9.90 1.95 4.56
N ALA A 52 -8.76 2.01 3.86
CA ALA A 52 -8.21 3.25 3.28
C ALA A 52 -9.23 4.14 2.54
N PRO A 53 -10.20 3.59 1.76
CA PRO A 53 -11.19 4.42 1.08
C PRO A 53 -12.16 5.18 2.01
N LYS A 54 -12.17 4.87 3.31
CA LYS A 54 -13.02 5.54 4.31
C LYS A 54 -12.33 6.73 4.97
N LEU A 55 -11.03 6.88 4.78
CA LEU A 55 -10.23 7.97 5.33
C LEU A 55 -10.15 9.11 4.33
N ASP A 56 -10.18 10.35 4.84
CA ASP A 56 -9.72 11.48 4.06
C ASP A 56 -8.18 11.52 3.93
N GLN A 57 -7.69 12.45 3.12
CA GLN A 57 -6.25 12.52 2.86
C GLN A 57 -5.44 12.90 4.10
N ASP A 58 -5.95 13.79 4.94
CA ASP A 58 -5.24 14.26 6.14
C ASP A 58 -5.22 13.17 7.20
N GLU A 59 -6.32 12.43 7.37
CA GLU A 59 -6.40 11.25 8.23
C GLU A 59 -5.41 10.18 7.78
N ALA A 60 -5.37 9.86 6.49
CA ALA A 60 -4.45 8.87 5.94
C ALA A 60 -2.98 9.28 6.17
N ILE A 61 -2.62 10.53 5.91
CA ILE A 61 -1.26 11.05 6.15
C ILE A 61 -0.92 11.06 7.64
N GLY A 62 -1.86 11.46 8.49
CA GLY A 62 -1.71 11.45 9.95
C GLY A 62 -1.48 10.04 10.50
N PHE A 63 -2.24 9.06 10.00
CA PHE A 63 -2.10 7.65 10.34
C PHE A 63 -0.72 7.11 9.94
N VAL A 64 -0.27 7.36 8.69
CA VAL A 64 1.07 6.97 8.24
C VAL A 64 2.15 7.58 9.12
N ALA A 65 2.06 8.89 9.38
CA ALA A 65 3.03 9.59 10.23
C ALA A 65 3.10 8.99 11.64
N ARG A 66 1.95 8.62 12.23
CA ARG A 66 1.89 7.99 13.55
C ARG A 66 2.55 6.63 13.56
N CYS A 67 2.22 5.76 12.58
CA CYS A 67 2.81 4.42 12.49
C CYS A 67 4.33 4.48 12.34
N VAL A 68 4.84 5.29 11.41
CA VAL A 68 6.28 5.43 11.17
C VAL A 68 7.00 6.01 12.39
N ALA A 69 6.43 7.03 13.02
CA ALA A 69 7.02 7.63 14.24
C ALA A 69 7.06 6.63 15.41
N ARG A 70 6.06 5.74 15.52
CA ARG A 70 5.98 4.72 16.58
C ARG A 70 7.04 3.64 16.43
N ALA A 71 7.32 3.19 15.21
CA ALA A 71 8.30 2.14 14.94
C ALA A 71 9.19 2.52 13.74
N PRO A 72 10.13 3.46 13.88
CA PRO A 72 10.90 4.01 12.76
C PRO A 72 11.87 3.01 12.11
N LYS A 73 12.10 1.86 12.74
CA LYS A 73 12.93 0.78 12.19
C LYS A 73 12.11 -0.27 11.45
N LEU A 74 10.79 -0.30 11.63
CA LEU A 74 9.90 -1.24 10.95
C LEU A 74 9.58 -0.68 9.55
N PRO A 75 9.86 -1.40 8.46
CA PRO A 75 9.48 -0.97 7.13
C PRO A 75 7.95 -0.94 6.96
N PHE A 76 7.39 0.23 6.65
CA PHE A 76 5.97 0.37 6.35
C PHE A 76 5.73 0.41 4.85
N ILE A 77 4.80 -0.41 4.37
CA ILE A 77 4.23 -0.37 3.02
C ILE A 77 2.87 0.30 3.12
N VAL A 78 2.64 1.34 2.33
CA VAL A 78 1.41 2.15 2.41
C VAL A 78 0.52 1.90 1.21
N GLY A 79 -0.71 1.44 1.41
CA GLY A 79 -1.72 1.38 0.37
C GLY A 79 -2.09 2.79 -0.10
N VAL A 80 -1.92 3.04 -1.41
CA VAL A 80 -2.14 4.38 -2.00
C VAL A 80 -3.16 4.35 -3.14
N SER A 81 -3.85 3.22 -3.34
CA SER A 81 -4.84 3.08 -4.39
C SER A 81 -5.95 4.12 -4.23
N ALA A 82 -6.18 4.88 -5.28
CA ALA A 82 -7.18 5.93 -5.31
C ALA A 82 -7.86 5.97 -6.69
N PRO A 83 -9.10 6.48 -6.80
CA PRO A 83 -9.78 6.62 -8.09
C PRO A 83 -9.05 7.49 -9.12
N GLY A 84 -8.21 8.42 -8.66
CA GLY A 84 -7.46 9.33 -9.52
C GLY A 84 -5.97 9.39 -9.17
N PHE A 85 -5.14 9.51 -10.21
CA PHE A 85 -3.68 9.54 -10.06
C PHE A 85 -3.15 10.75 -9.25
N ALA A 86 -3.87 11.87 -9.24
CA ALA A 86 -3.47 13.02 -8.43
C ALA A 86 -3.52 12.71 -6.92
N ALA A 87 -4.58 12.04 -6.45
CA ALA A 87 -4.70 11.62 -5.06
C ALA A 87 -3.66 10.54 -4.72
N MET A 88 -3.46 9.56 -5.62
CA MET A 88 -2.43 8.54 -5.48
C MET A 88 -1.03 9.16 -5.34
N ARG A 89 -0.69 10.11 -6.22
CA ARG A 89 0.59 10.85 -6.15
C ARG A 89 0.75 11.56 -4.82
N SER A 90 -0.27 12.31 -4.40
CA SER A 90 -0.22 13.11 -3.17
C SER A 90 0.04 12.24 -1.94
N LEU A 91 -0.71 11.13 -1.79
CA LEU A 91 -0.52 10.21 -0.67
C LEU A 91 0.82 9.48 -0.75
N SER A 92 1.26 9.05 -1.94
CA SER A 92 2.56 8.39 -2.12
C SER A 92 3.71 9.28 -1.68
N HIS A 93 3.75 10.52 -2.18
CA HIS A 93 4.82 11.45 -1.82
C HIS A 93 4.79 11.81 -0.32
N ALA A 94 3.59 12.01 0.25
CA ALA A 94 3.45 12.27 1.69
C ALA A 94 3.93 11.08 2.52
N ALA A 95 3.55 9.85 2.15
CA ALA A 95 3.97 8.63 2.84
C ALA A 95 5.49 8.45 2.79
N MET A 96 6.11 8.60 1.62
CA MET A 96 7.56 8.50 1.48
C MET A 96 8.29 9.60 2.26
N ALA A 97 7.78 10.83 2.26
CA ALA A 97 8.33 11.93 3.06
C ALA A 97 8.22 11.70 4.58
N LYS A 98 7.26 10.88 5.04
CA LYS A 98 7.14 10.43 6.44
C LYS A 98 8.04 9.23 6.78
N GLY A 99 8.71 8.64 5.79
CA GLY A 99 9.64 7.54 6.00
C GLY A 99 9.05 6.15 5.70
N ALA A 100 7.96 6.06 4.94
CA ALA A 100 7.48 4.78 4.44
C ALA A 100 8.56 4.09 3.59
N ALA A 101 8.59 2.76 3.60
CA ALA A 101 9.54 1.97 2.83
C ALA A 101 9.15 1.82 1.36
N GLY A 102 7.87 1.91 1.06
CA GLY A 102 7.30 1.81 -0.27
C GLY A 102 5.78 1.92 -0.23
N VAL A 103 5.15 1.82 -1.38
CA VAL A 103 3.69 1.90 -1.51
C VAL A 103 3.09 0.61 -2.07
N MET A 104 1.78 0.43 -1.94
CA MET A 104 1.06 -0.71 -2.51
C MET A 104 -0.07 -0.19 -3.39
N ILE A 105 -0.18 -0.75 -4.60
CA ILE A 105 -1.15 -0.35 -5.62
C ILE A 105 -2.01 -1.54 -6.02
N ALA A 106 -3.32 -1.39 -5.86
CA ALA A 106 -4.33 -2.31 -6.38
C ALA A 106 -4.97 -1.74 -7.64
N PRO A 107 -5.32 -2.58 -8.63
CA PRO A 107 -6.02 -2.13 -9.82
C PRO A 107 -7.45 -1.72 -9.48
N PRO A 108 -7.99 -0.64 -10.06
CA PRO A 108 -9.37 -0.26 -9.84
C PRO A 108 -10.33 -1.27 -10.50
N PRO A 109 -11.52 -1.52 -9.90
CA PRO A 109 -12.46 -2.55 -10.36
C PRO A 109 -13.11 -2.25 -11.73
N SER A 110 -12.78 -1.13 -12.34
CA SER A 110 -13.26 -0.75 -13.68
C SER A 110 -12.46 -1.36 -14.83
N LEU A 111 -11.26 -1.89 -14.58
CA LEU A 111 -10.41 -2.48 -15.62
C LEU A 111 -10.96 -3.84 -16.07
N ARG A 112 -10.89 -4.13 -17.36
CA ARG A 112 -11.50 -5.33 -17.97
C ARG A 112 -10.55 -6.15 -18.84
N THR A 113 -9.51 -5.51 -19.37
CA THR A 113 -8.57 -6.18 -20.29
C THR A 113 -7.15 -6.12 -19.78
N ASP A 114 -6.33 -7.07 -20.19
CA ASP A 114 -4.91 -7.15 -19.85
C ASP A 114 -4.17 -5.83 -20.17
N ASP A 115 -4.45 -5.25 -21.35
CA ASP A 115 -3.80 -4.01 -21.77
C ASP A 115 -4.24 -2.80 -20.94
N GLN A 116 -5.51 -2.76 -20.50
CA GLN A 116 -5.96 -1.73 -19.56
C GLN A 116 -5.21 -1.83 -18.23
N ILE A 117 -5.02 -3.05 -17.74
CA ILE A 117 -4.32 -3.27 -16.45
C ILE A 117 -2.85 -2.85 -16.58
N VAL A 118 -2.14 -3.31 -17.61
CA VAL A 118 -0.73 -2.94 -17.82
C VAL A 118 -0.57 -1.42 -17.99
N THR A 119 -1.44 -0.79 -18.80
CA THR A 119 -1.43 0.66 -19.00
C THR A 119 -1.70 1.42 -17.72
N TYR A 120 -2.64 0.93 -16.88
CA TYR A 120 -2.92 1.54 -15.58
C TYR A 120 -1.67 1.57 -14.68
N TYR A 121 -0.94 0.46 -14.58
CA TYR A 121 0.28 0.43 -13.77
C TYR A 121 1.39 1.34 -14.33
N ALA A 122 1.56 1.42 -15.64
CA ALA A 122 2.49 2.35 -16.26
C ALA A 122 2.15 3.81 -15.91
N GLN A 123 0.88 4.21 -16.01
CA GLN A 123 0.39 5.54 -15.64
C GLN A 123 0.48 5.80 -14.13
N ALA A 124 0.23 4.79 -13.29
CA ALA A 124 0.38 4.90 -11.85
C ALA A 124 1.83 5.19 -11.47
N VAL A 125 2.79 4.46 -12.05
CA VAL A 125 4.24 4.67 -11.85
C VAL A 125 4.67 6.05 -12.33
N GLU A 126 4.21 6.49 -13.50
CA GLU A 126 4.46 7.86 -13.99
C GLU A 126 3.93 8.90 -13.00
N ALA A 127 2.75 8.66 -12.42
CA ALA A 127 2.13 9.59 -11.49
C ALA A 127 2.85 9.68 -10.15
N ILE A 128 3.25 8.55 -9.55
CA ILE A 128 3.90 8.53 -8.23
C ILE A 128 5.40 8.83 -8.30
N GLY A 129 6.04 8.58 -9.43
CA GLY A 129 7.50 8.64 -9.62
C GLY A 129 8.13 7.24 -9.70
N SER A 130 8.99 7.04 -10.71
CA SER A 130 9.62 5.75 -11.00
C SER A 130 10.68 5.33 -9.97
N ASP A 131 11.04 6.18 -9.05
CA ASP A 131 11.96 5.95 -7.93
C ASP A 131 11.27 5.44 -6.66
N ILE A 132 9.93 5.49 -6.59
CA ILE A 132 9.18 4.97 -5.46
C ILE A 132 8.94 3.47 -5.65
N PRO A 133 9.48 2.60 -4.76
CA PRO A 133 9.23 1.18 -4.85
C PRO A 133 7.76 0.86 -4.52
N PHE A 134 7.17 -0.02 -5.31
CA PHE A 134 5.77 -0.41 -5.09
C PHE A 134 5.55 -1.93 -5.09
N VAL A 135 4.49 -2.30 -4.38
CA VAL A 135 3.93 -3.65 -4.30
C VAL A 135 2.70 -3.71 -5.20
N ILE A 136 2.61 -4.69 -6.08
CA ILE A 136 1.38 -5.01 -6.80
C ILE A 136 0.45 -5.75 -5.84
N GLN A 137 -0.78 -5.26 -5.65
CA GLN A 137 -1.81 -6.02 -4.94
C GLN A 137 -2.71 -6.73 -5.95
N ASP A 138 -2.68 -8.05 -5.93
CA ASP A 138 -3.55 -8.95 -6.70
C ASP A 138 -4.52 -9.62 -5.75
N TYR A 139 -5.79 -9.16 -5.75
CA TYR A 139 -6.86 -9.69 -4.91
C TYR A 139 -8.17 -9.77 -5.70
N PRO A 140 -8.30 -10.76 -6.59
CA PRO A 140 -9.43 -10.85 -7.52
C PRO A 140 -10.78 -11.01 -6.82
N LEU A 141 -10.84 -11.71 -5.68
CA LEU A 141 -12.10 -11.90 -4.94
C LEU A 141 -12.75 -10.59 -4.50
N THR A 142 -11.96 -9.59 -4.14
CA THR A 142 -12.47 -8.28 -3.69
C THR A 142 -12.52 -7.26 -4.83
N LEU A 143 -11.51 -7.24 -5.69
CA LEU A 143 -11.36 -6.21 -6.72
C LEU A 143 -12.10 -6.54 -8.01
N GLY A 144 -12.40 -7.84 -8.25
CA GLY A 144 -13.03 -8.30 -9.48
C GLY A 144 -12.13 -8.16 -10.72
N VAL A 145 -10.85 -7.88 -10.54
CA VAL A 145 -9.85 -7.77 -11.60
C VAL A 145 -8.91 -8.96 -11.50
N ILE A 146 -8.85 -9.76 -12.56
CA ILE A 146 -8.00 -10.95 -12.63
C ILE A 146 -6.73 -10.57 -13.37
N MET A 147 -5.58 -10.71 -12.71
CA MET A 147 -4.28 -10.53 -13.31
C MET A 147 -3.64 -11.89 -13.60
N THR A 148 -3.55 -12.25 -14.88
CA THR A 148 -2.86 -13.49 -15.27
C THR A 148 -1.34 -13.36 -14.96
N PRO A 149 -0.61 -14.48 -14.80
CA PRO A 149 0.84 -14.43 -14.64
C PRO A 149 1.56 -13.65 -15.76
N ASN A 150 1.00 -13.66 -16.98
CA ASN A 150 1.55 -12.87 -18.08
C ASN A 150 1.35 -11.36 -17.88
N VAL A 151 0.20 -10.94 -17.37
CA VAL A 151 -0.07 -9.52 -17.03
C VAL A 151 0.90 -9.05 -15.93
N ILE A 152 1.01 -9.82 -14.84
CA ILE A 152 1.92 -9.51 -13.74
C ILE A 152 3.36 -9.40 -14.25
N ARG A 153 3.80 -10.35 -15.08
CA ARG A 153 5.14 -10.32 -15.68
C ARG A 153 5.38 -9.07 -16.53
N ARG A 154 4.41 -8.64 -17.35
CA ARG A 154 4.48 -7.40 -18.14
C ARG A 154 4.65 -6.19 -17.22
N ILE A 155 3.82 -6.08 -16.18
CA ILE A 155 3.91 -4.97 -15.21
C ILE A 155 5.30 -4.90 -14.59
N ILE A 156 5.85 -6.04 -14.12
CA ILE A 156 7.16 -6.10 -13.48
C ILE A 156 8.28 -5.77 -14.48
N THR A 157 8.19 -6.27 -15.70
CA THR A 157 9.21 -6.03 -16.73
C THR A 157 9.26 -4.55 -17.14
N ASP A 158 8.09 -3.91 -17.25
CA ASP A 158 7.97 -2.55 -17.74
C ASP A 158 8.22 -1.50 -16.62
N ASN A 159 8.19 -1.92 -15.35
CA ASN A 159 8.33 -1.01 -14.21
C ASN A 159 9.34 -1.55 -13.18
N ALA A 160 10.58 -1.10 -13.27
CA ALA A 160 11.68 -1.55 -12.40
C ALA A 160 11.47 -1.28 -10.90
N SER A 161 10.58 -0.34 -10.55
CA SER A 161 10.19 -0.05 -9.16
C SER A 161 9.14 -1.02 -8.59
N SER A 162 8.63 -1.97 -9.39
CA SER A 162 7.81 -3.08 -8.89
C SER A 162 8.69 -4.11 -8.19
N VAL A 163 8.67 -4.12 -6.87
CA VAL A 163 9.62 -4.91 -6.06
C VAL A 163 8.98 -6.10 -5.33
N MET A 164 7.65 -6.17 -5.30
CA MET A 164 6.94 -7.23 -4.59
C MET A 164 5.54 -7.45 -5.17
N LEU A 165 5.04 -8.67 -5.08
CA LEU A 165 3.65 -9.05 -5.36
C LEU A 165 2.99 -9.49 -4.06
N LYS A 166 1.85 -8.90 -3.71
CA LYS A 166 0.92 -9.41 -2.72
C LYS A 166 -0.23 -10.08 -3.45
N HIS A 167 -0.23 -11.41 -3.40
CA HIS A 167 -1.24 -12.24 -4.08
C HIS A 167 -2.21 -12.81 -3.05
N GLU A 168 -3.50 -12.72 -3.34
CA GLU A 168 -4.60 -13.20 -2.50
C GLU A 168 -5.63 -13.89 -3.40
N ASP A 169 -5.97 -15.16 -3.11
CA ASP A 169 -7.02 -15.94 -3.78
C ASP A 169 -8.37 -15.83 -3.07
#